data_478aaa27badf81ca80e1b06537d941e8
#
_entry.id   478aaa27badf81ca80e1b06537d941e8
#
_cell.length_a   1.000
_cell.length_b   1.000
_cell.length_c   1.000
_cell.angle_alpha   90.00
_cell.angle_beta   90.00
_cell.angle_gamma   90.00
#
_symmetry.space_group_name_H-M   'P 1'
#
loop_
_entity.id
_entity.type
_entity.pdbx_description
1 polymer ?
#
loop_
_entity_poly.entity_id
_entity_poly.type
_entity_poly.pdbx_seq_one_letter_code
_entity_poly.pdbx_strand_id
1 'polypeptide(L)'
;MKAKEIRAQAREALSGNWATFILLNVMYVLSIAVLSFLNVLIPIVGYIALVVLTIPLAYGFLKNLLRLKRKETDNAFEFFKYTFNDFARAWCVTGRILLKLIVPLIIVGISLIAIVILAVFVAMSAITGNEGGLVASSLGYLVVLVILFIGYIWLIVRGLLCVLSTYIAIDNPQMSAKDTVDLSVKLMKGNRLKYIFLSLSFIGWMILSILTLGIGFIFLFPYMSVAMAFFYENLAGKVKSNPISNESGKIEIIQKPEQIVNNVTSNQTINDVNENNNPIK
;
A
#
# COMPACT_ATOMS: atom_id res chain seq x y z
N MET A 1 6.76 -18.68 3.41
CA MET A 1 5.82 -18.75 4.53
C MET A 1 4.41 -18.99 4.02
N LYS A 2 3.62 -19.79 4.76
CA LYS A 2 2.21 -20.04 4.43
C LYS A 2 1.34 -18.93 5.04
N ALA A 3 0.18 -18.63 4.43
CA ALA A 3 -0.76 -17.61 4.94
C ALA A 3 -1.19 -17.87 6.40
N LYS A 4 -1.29 -19.14 6.80
CA LYS A 4 -1.61 -19.55 8.18
C LYS A 4 -0.57 -19.06 9.19
N GLU A 5 0.71 -19.12 8.86
CA GLU A 5 1.84 -18.70 9.72
C GLU A 5 1.82 -17.18 9.91
N ILE A 6 1.63 -16.43 8.83
CA ILE A 6 1.53 -14.96 8.89
C ILE A 6 0.37 -14.52 9.77
N ARG A 7 -0.79 -15.17 9.63
CA ARG A 7 -1.96 -14.87 10.48
C ARG A 7 -1.74 -15.23 11.95
N ALA A 8 -0.99 -16.30 12.24
CA ALA A 8 -0.64 -16.65 13.61
C ALA A 8 0.27 -15.58 14.24
N GLN A 9 1.32 -15.16 13.53
CA GLN A 9 2.21 -14.08 13.97
C GLN A 9 1.46 -12.76 14.18
N ALA A 10 0.50 -12.42 13.28
CA ALA A 10 -0.29 -11.21 13.42
C ALA A 10 -1.18 -11.25 14.69
N ARG A 11 -1.78 -12.40 15.02
CA ARG A 11 -2.57 -12.55 16.26
C ARG A 11 -1.70 -12.45 17.51
N GLU A 12 -0.52 -13.05 17.47
CA GLU A 12 0.44 -12.98 18.56
C GLU A 12 0.92 -11.54 18.80
N ALA A 13 1.25 -10.81 17.74
CA ALA A 13 1.67 -9.41 17.85
C ALA A 13 0.55 -8.48 18.36
N LEU A 14 -0.70 -8.78 18.08
CA LEU A 14 -1.85 -8.06 18.60
C LEU A 14 -2.19 -8.46 20.05
N SER A 15 -1.77 -9.64 20.49
CA SER A 15 -2.03 -10.13 21.85
C SER A 15 -1.43 -9.18 22.90
N GLY A 16 -2.24 -8.71 23.81
CA GLY A 16 -1.85 -7.73 24.83
C GLY A 16 -1.97 -6.25 24.42
N ASN A 17 -2.03 -5.94 23.11
CA ASN A 17 -2.06 -4.54 22.61
C ASN A 17 -3.24 -4.23 21.70
N TRP A 18 -4.29 -5.05 21.70
CA TRP A 18 -5.45 -4.88 20.82
C TRP A 18 -6.06 -3.49 20.89
N ALA A 19 -6.17 -2.92 22.10
CA ALA A 19 -6.77 -1.61 22.32
C ALA A 19 -6.05 -0.51 21.53
N THR A 20 -4.71 -0.50 21.54
CA THR A 20 -3.90 0.51 20.84
C THR A 20 -4.04 0.39 19.31
N PHE A 21 -4.04 -0.84 18.77
CA PHE A 21 -4.24 -1.05 17.33
C PHE A 21 -5.67 -0.72 16.88
N ILE A 22 -6.68 -1.04 17.68
CA ILE A 22 -8.06 -0.65 17.44
C ILE A 22 -8.19 0.88 17.51
N LEU A 23 -7.62 1.53 18.52
CA LEU A 23 -7.63 2.98 18.65
C LEU A 23 -7.02 3.65 17.42
N LEU A 24 -5.85 3.20 16.96
CA LEU A 24 -5.22 3.71 15.74
C LEU A 24 -6.14 3.57 14.52
N ASN A 25 -6.80 2.41 14.37
CA ASN A 25 -7.72 2.17 13.26
C ASN A 25 -8.97 3.08 13.35
N VAL A 26 -9.54 3.22 14.55
CA VAL A 26 -10.70 4.11 14.79
C VAL A 26 -10.34 5.56 14.48
N MET A 27 -9.18 6.04 14.92
CA MET A 27 -8.71 7.39 14.62
C MET A 27 -8.55 7.63 13.12
N TYR A 28 -8.00 6.65 12.39
CA TYR A 28 -7.88 6.73 10.94
C TYR A 28 -9.26 6.80 10.26
N VAL A 29 -10.18 5.90 10.61
CA VAL A 29 -11.55 5.88 10.06
C VAL A 29 -12.30 7.17 10.41
N LEU A 30 -12.18 7.64 11.64
CA LEU A 30 -12.80 8.90 12.08
C LEU A 30 -12.25 10.10 11.30
N SER A 31 -10.95 10.14 11.03
CA SER A 31 -10.34 11.21 10.20
C SER A 31 -10.93 11.22 8.80
N ILE A 32 -11.09 10.05 8.16
CA ILE A 32 -11.73 9.95 6.84
C ILE A 32 -13.22 10.33 6.91
N ALA A 33 -13.92 9.93 7.97
CA ALA A 33 -15.33 10.28 8.16
C ALA A 33 -15.53 11.80 8.31
N VAL A 34 -14.66 12.48 9.06
CA VAL A 34 -14.68 13.94 9.20
C VAL A 34 -14.45 14.64 7.86
N LEU A 35 -13.46 14.18 7.07
CA LEU A 35 -13.20 14.72 5.73
C LEU A 35 -14.39 14.49 4.78
N SER A 36 -15.01 13.31 4.85
CA SER A 36 -16.19 12.97 4.06
C SER A 36 -17.40 13.84 4.45
N PHE A 37 -17.57 14.10 5.74
CA PHE A 37 -18.62 15.01 6.23
C PHE A 37 -18.38 16.44 5.79
N LEU A 38 -17.14 16.92 5.84
CA LEU A 38 -16.77 18.24 5.31
C LEU A 38 -17.09 18.37 3.81
N ASN A 39 -16.91 17.29 3.04
CA ASN A 39 -17.28 17.26 1.62
C ASN A 39 -18.80 17.43 1.40
N VAL A 40 -19.64 16.95 2.33
CA VAL A 40 -21.09 17.15 2.28
C VAL A 40 -21.46 18.60 2.61
N LEU A 41 -20.80 19.20 3.61
CA LEU A 41 -21.08 20.59 4.03
C LEU A 41 -20.58 21.62 3.02
N ILE A 42 -19.37 21.47 2.52
CA ILE A 42 -18.71 22.41 1.60
C ILE A 42 -18.09 21.58 0.46
N PRO A 43 -18.87 21.19 -0.58
CA PRO A 43 -18.48 20.17 -1.55
C PRO A 43 -17.12 20.41 -2.22
N ILE A 44 -16.81 21.61 -2.67
CA ILE A 44 -15.54 21.90 -3.38
C ILE A 44 -14.35 21.80 -2.41
N VAL A 45 -14.44 22.50 -1.27
CA VAL A 45 -13.35 22.53 -0.27
C VAL A 45 -13.17 21.15 0.36
N GLY A 46 -14.27 20.51 0.72
CA GLY A 46 -14.26 19.17 1.31
C GLY A 46 -13.71 18.11 0.37
N TYR A 47 -14.04 18.16 -0.93
CA TYR A 47 -13.47 17.27 -1.93
C TYR A 47 -11.96 17.45 -2.09
N ILE A 48 -11.49 18.70 -2.17
CA ILE A 48 -10.06 19.00 -2.23
C ILE A 48 -9.35 18.47 -0.97
N ALA A 49 -9.89 18.75 0.22
CA ALA A 49 -9.34 18.27 1.47
C ALA A 49 -9.31 16.75 1.54
N LEU A 50 -10.38 16.08 1.11
CA LEU A 50 -10.46 14.62 1.07
C LEU A 50 -9.36 14.04 0.17
N VAL A 51 -9.22 14.53 -1.08
CA VAL A 51 -8.22 14.05 -2.02
C VAL A 51 -6.80 14.31 -1.51
N VAL A 52 -6.54 15.51 -0.99
CA VAL A 52 -5.19 15.93 -0.55
C VAL A 52 -4.75 15.22 0.72
N LEU A 53 -5.65 14.98 1.68
CA LEU A 53 -5.28 14.42 3.00
C LEU A 53 -5.39 12.91 3.09
N THR A 54 -6.21 12.24 2.27
CA THR A 54 -6.37 10.77 2.34
C THR A 54 -5.05 10.03 2.15
N ILE A 55 -4.20 10.47 1.23
CA ILE A 55 -2.91 9.82 0.94
C ILE A 55 -1.93 9.96 2.12
N PRO A 56 -1.65 11.16 2.66
CA PRO A 56 -0.81 11.31 3.84
C PRO A 56 -1.37 10.61 5.09
N LEU A 57 -2.70 10.62 5.28
CA LEU A 57 -3.35 9.90 6.38
C LEU A 57 -3.10 8.40 6.28
N ALA A 58 -3.23 7.80 5.11
CA ALA A 58 -2.93 6.37 4.91
C ALA A 58 -1.45 6.07 5.15
N TYR A 59 -0.55 6.96 4.74
CA TYR A 59 0.89 6.81 4.98
C TYR A 59 1.23 6.91 6.48
N GLY A 60 0.70 7.91 7.18
CA GLY A 60 0.88 8.10 8.62
C GLY A 60 0.33 6.93 9.44
N PHE A 61 -0.87 6.44 9.07
CA PHE A 61 -1.46 5.23 9.65
C PHE A 61 -0.53 4.03 9.54
N LEU A 62 -0.01 3.77 8.34
CA LEU A 62 0.85 2.62 8.08
C LEU A 62 2.19 2.74 8.80
N LYS A 63 2.75 3.96 8.88
CA LYS A 63 3.99 4.23 9.62
C LYS A 63 3.82 4.01 11.11
N ASN A 64 2.75 4.52 11.71
CA ASN A 64 2.47 4.31 13.13
C ASN A 64 2.17 2.83 13.43
N LEU A 65 1.42 2.14 12.57
CA LEU A 65 1.15 0.70 12.69
C LEU A 65 2.44 -0.13 12.69
N LEU A 66 3.40 0.17 11.81
CA LEU A 66 4.69 -0.53 11.78
C LEU A 66 5.48 -0.30 13.07
N ARG A 67 5.49 0.92 13.59
CA ARG A 67 6.19 1.28 14.83
C ARG A 67 5.55 0.64 16.07
N LEU A 68 4.22 0.64 16.16
CA LEU A 68 3.48 -0.08 17.19
C LEU A 68 3.78 -1.58 17.15
N LYS A 69 3.74 -2.18 15.96
CA LYS A 69 4.06 -3.59 15.78
C LYS A 69 5.49 -3.92 16.21
N ARG A 70 6.45 -3.02 15.98
CA ARG A 70 7.87 -3.17 16.34
C ARG A 70 8.15 -2.79 17.79
N LYS A 71 7.12 -2.35 18.54
CA LYS A 71 7.25 -1.84 19.91
C LYS A 71 8.20 -0.64 20.03
N GLU A 72 8.27 0.17 18.97
CA GLU A 72 9.04 1.43 18.95
C GLU A 72 8.25 2.59 19.56
N THR A 73 6.93 2.46 19.65
CA THR A 73 6.00 3.40 20.27
C THR A 73 4.79 2.64 20.81
N ASP A 74 4.12 3.16 21.84
CA ASP A 74 2.85 2.66 22.35
C ASP A 74 1.71 3.66 22.09
N ASN A 75 2.02 4.79 21.43
CA ASN A 75 1.10 5.89 21.25
C ASN A 75 0.45 5.89 19.87
N ALA A 76 -0.85 5.61 19.81
CA ALA A 76 -1.63 5.66 18.57
C ALA A 76 -1.76 7.10 18.01
N PHE A 77 -1.67 8.16 18.87
CA PHE A 77 -1.83 9.55 18.42
C PHE A 77 -0.65 10.08 17.59
N GLU A 78 0.51 9.44 17.61
CA GLU A 78 1.64 9.78 16.74
C GLU A 78 1.30 9.69 15.25
N PHE A 79 0.22 8.99 14.90
CA PHE A 79 -0.34 8.91 13.56
C PHE A 79 -0.48 10.30 12.90
N PHE A 80 -1.03 11.29 13.60
CA PHE A 80 -1.17 12.65 13.08
C PHE A 80 0.17 13.31 12.81
N LYS A 81 1.14 13.14 13.73
CA LYS A 81 2.49 13.66 13.55
C LYS A 81 3.14 13.11 12.26
N TYR A 82 3.03 11.81 12.01
CA TYR A 82 3.60 11.20 10.80
C TYR A 82 2.84 11.60 9.53
N THR A 83 1.54 11.83 9.62
CA THR A 83 0.72 12.32 8.50
C THR A 83 1.25 13.65 7.95
N PHE A 84 1.56 14.59 8.84
CA PHE A 84 2.02 15.92 8.43
C PHE A 84 3.53 15.98 8.14
N ASN A 85 4.35 15.28 8.91
CA ASN A 85 5.81 15.28 8.71
C ASN A 85 6.23 14.61 7.40
N ASP A 86 5.54 13.54 7.01
CA ASP A 86 5.87 12.78 5.80
C ASP A 86 4.94 13.12 4.61
N PHE A 87 4.22 14.24 4.67
CA PHE A 87 3.21 14.64 3.68
C PHE A 87 3.74 14.60 2.24
N ALA A 88 4.85 15.30 1.99
CA ALA A 88 5.45 15.36 0.65
C ALA A 88 5.91 13.98 0.18
N ARG A 89 6.47 13.17 1.08
CA ARG A 89 6.93 11.82 0.75
C ARG A 89 5.77 10.90 0.39
N ALA A 90 4.65 10.96 1.12
CA ALA A 90 3.45 10.20 0.82
C ALA A 90 2.96 10.48 -0.62
N TRP A 91 2.94 11.76 -1.01
CA TRP A 91 2.56 12.18 -2.36
C TRP A 91 3.56 11.75 -3.43
N CYS A 92 4.88 11.88 -3.18
CA CYS A 92 5.90 11.45 -4.12
C CYS A 92 5.83 9.95 -4.42
N VAL A 93 5.66 9.12 -3.38
CA VAL A 93 5.55 7.67 -3.56
C VAL A 93 4.26 7.29 -4.28
N THR A 94 3.12 7.86 -3.87
CA THR A 94 1.82 7.62 -4.51
C THR A 94 1.81 8.11 -5.96
N GLY A 95 2.38 9.27 -6.24
CA GLY A 95 2.53 9.79 -7.61
C GLY A 95 3.33 8.84 -8.51
N ARG A 96 4.40 8.24 -7.97
CA ARG A 96 5.17 7.22 -8.72
C ARG A 96 4.38 5.92 -8.94
N ILE A 97 3.56 5.51 -7.98
CA ILE A 97 2.65 4.36 -8.17
C ILE A 97 1.65 4.68 -9.27
N LEU A 98 1.02 5.86 -9.24
CA LEU A 98 0.06 6.30 -10.26
C LEU A 98 0.68 6.36 -11.64
N LEU A 99 1.91 6.87 -11.79
CA LEU A 99 2.63 6.86 -13.07
C LEU A 99 2.85 5.44 -13.62
N LYS A 100 3.06 4.44 -12.77
CA LYS A 100 3.14 3.04 -13.21
C LYS A 100 1.79 2.42 -13.57
N LEU A 101 0.71 2.96 -13.02
CA LEU A 101 -0.66 2.50 -13.27
C LEU A 101 -1.37 3.34 -14.34
N ILE A 102 -0.74 4.40 -14.89
CA ILE A 102 -1.38 5.37 -15.76
C ILE A 102 -1.97 4.71 -17.02
N VAL A 103 -1.26 3.78 -17.64
CA VAL A 103 -1.71 3.11 -18.87
C VAL A 103 -2.99 2.29 -18.62
N PRO A 104 -3.03 1.34 -17.67
CA PRO A 104 -4.27 0.61 -17.39
C PRO A 104 -5.39 1.53 -16.86
N LEU A 105 -5.08 2.60 -16.14
CA LEU A 105 -6.09 3.57 -15.69
C LEU A 105 -6.73 4.31 -16.87
N ILE A 106 -5.95 4.73 -17.86
CA ILE A 106 -6.47 5.37 -19.08
C ILE A 106 -7.37 4.40 -19.86
N ILE A 107 -6.96 3.14 -20.03
CA ILE A 107 -7.77 2.14 -20.74
C ILE A 107 -9.10 1.92 -20.01
N VAL A 108 -9.09 1.74 -18.70
CA VAL A 108 -10.31 1.60 -17.89
C VAL A 108 -11.18 2.86 -17.98
N GLY A 109 -10.59 4.06 -17.87
CA GLY A 109 -11.31 5.33 -17.97
C GLY A 109 -11.99 5.52 -19.33
N ILE A 110 -11.27 5.30 -20.43
CA ILE A 110 -11.84 5.38 -21.79
C ILE A 110 -12.95 4.34 -21.97
N SER A 111 -12.77 3.12 -21.48
CA SER A 111 -13.80 2.07 -21.58
C SER A 111 -15.07 2.43 -20.81
N LEU A 112 -14.94 3.04 -19.62
CA LEU A 112 -16.11 3.50 -18.85
C LEU A 112 -16.88 4.60 -19.58
N ILE A 113 -16.19 5.57 -20.19
CA ILE A 113 -16.81 6.63 -21.00
C ILE A 113 -17.52 6.01 -22.22
N ALA A 114 -16.86 5.09 -22.93
CA ALA A 114 -17.42 4.42 -24.09
C ALA A 114 -18.67 3.61 -23.74
N ILE A 115 -18.71 2.94 -22.57
CA ILE A 115 -19.88 2.22 -22.07
C ILE A 115 -21.07 3.16 -21.91
N VAL A 116 -20.87 4.34 -21.30
CA VAL A 116 -21.94 5.32 -21.11
C VAL A 116 -22.47 5.81 -22.47
N ILE A 117 -21.58 6.15 -23.40
CA ILE A 117 -21.96 6.62 -24.74
C ILE A 117 -22.76 5.54 -25.49
N LEU A 118 -22.26 4.28 -25.49
CA LEU A 118 -22.94 3.19 -26.16
C LEU A 118 -24.29 2.82 -25.50
N ALA A 119 -24.40 2.92 -24.16
CA ALA A 119 -25.65 2.72 -23.48
C ALA A 119 -26.73 3.74 -23.91
N VAL A 120 -26.33 5.01 -24.05
CA VAL A 120 -27.23 6.04 -24.59
C VAL A 120 -27.64 5.72 -26.03
N PHE A 121 -26.68 5.25 -26.86
CA PHE A 121 -26.96 4.88 -28.25
C PHE A 121 -27.90 3.68 -28.38
N VAL A 122 -27.73 2.65 -27.53
CA VAL A 122 -28.66 1.51 -27.45
C VAL A 122 -30.05 1.98 -27.06
N ALA A 123 -30.17 2.83 -26.04
CA ALA A 123 -31.47 3.37 -25.61
C ALA A 123 -32.14 4.18 -26.73
N MET A 124 -31.38 5.01 -27.45
CA MET A 124 -31.89 5.81 -28.55
C MET A 124 -32.35 4.96 -29.73
N SER A 125 -31.60 3.93 -30.11
CA SER A 125 -31.95 2.98 -31.16
C SER A 125 -33.24 2.21 -30.82
N ALA A 126 -33.41 1.83 -29.56
CA ALA A 126 -34.62 1.15 -29.07
C ALA A 126 -35.86 2.07 -29.14
N ILE A 127 -35.72 3.37 -28.80
CA ILE A 127 -36.82 4.34 -28.84
C ILE A 127 -37.23 4.63 -30.29
N THR A 128 -36.25 4.74 -31.21
CA THR A 128 -36.50 5.09 -32.63
C THR A 128 -36.91 3.88 -33.49
N GLY A 129 -36.94 2.66 -32.94
CA GLY A 129 -37.22 1.45 -33.70
C GLY A 129 -36.16 1.07 -34.72
N ASN A 130 -34.94 1.59 -34.59
CA ASN A 130 -33.83 1.31 -35.50
C ASN A 130 -33.17 -0.03 -35.13
N GLU A 131 -33.67 -1.13 -35.69
CA GLU A 131 -33.14 -2.48 -35.38
C GLU A 131 -31.67 -2.65 -35.76
N GLY A 132 -31.23 -2.12 -36.88
CA GLY A 132 -29.83 -2.18 -37.30
C GLY A 132 -28.89 -1.42 -36.33
N GLY A 133 -29.33 -0.25 -35.90
CA GLY A 133 -28.60 0.56 -34.88
C GLY A 133 -28.57 -0.15 -33.52
N LEU A 134 -29.65 -0.81 -33.15
CA LEU A 134 -29.74 -1.55 -31.89
C LEU A 134 -28.76 -2.73 -31.88
N VAL A 135 -28.68 -3.53 -32.94
CA VAL A 135 -27.76 -4.66 -33.06
C VAL A 135 -26.31 -4.19 -33.07
N ALA A 136 -25.99 -3.17 -33.88
CA ALA A 136 -24.62 -2.66 -33.98
C ALA A 136 -24.12 -2.07 -32.64
N SER A 137 -24.95 -1.29 -31.96
CA SER A 137 -24.59 -0.69 -30.67
C SER A 137 -24.49 -1.72 -29.54
N SER A 138 -25.31 -2.76 -29.56
CA SER A 138 -25.24 -3.88 -28.60
C SER A 138 -23.96 -4.69 -28.74
N LEU A 139 -23.55 -4.98 -29.98
CA LEU A 139 -22.28 -5.64 -30.23
C LEU A 139 -21.09 -4.77 -29.80
N GLY A 140 -21.12 -3.48 -30.10
CA GLY A 140 -20.12 -2.52 -29.64
C GLY A 140 -20.01 -2.47 -28.12
N TYR A 141 -21.15 -2.50 -27.43
CA TYR A 141 -21.21 -2.53 -25.95
C TYR A 141 -20.52 -3.80 -25.39
N LEU A 142 -20.77 -4.98 -25.95
CA LEU A 142 -20.10 -6.22 -25.54
C LEU A 142 -18.58 -6.16 -25.74
N VAL A 143 -18.10 -5.63 -26.86
CA VAL A 143 -16.66 -5.47 -27.11
C VAL A 143 -16.02 -4.57 -26.08
N VAL A 144 -16.65 -3.43 -25.75
CA VAL A 144 -16.11 -2.50 -24.75
C VAL A 144 -16.12 -3.11 -23.35
N LEU A 145 -17.13 -3.92 -23.00
CA LEU A 145 -17.12 -4.69 -21.74
C LEU A 145 -15.92 -5.65 -21.63
N VAL A 146 -15.58 -6.33 -22.72
CA VAL A 146 -14.40 -7.22 -22.74
C VAL A 146 -13.11 -6.42 -22.57
N ILE A 147 -12.96 -5.28 -23.25
CA ILE A 147 -11.81 -4.40 -23.10
C ILE A 147 -11.70 -3.87 -21.66
N LEU A 148 -12.81 -3.44 -21.06
CA LEU A 148 -12.88 -3.01 -19.66
C LEU A 148 -12.42 -4.12 -18.72
N PHE A 149 -12.91 -5.35 -18.92
CA PHE A 149 -12.55 -6.49 -18.09
C PHE A 149 -11.06 -6.81 -18.16
N ILE A 150 -10.48 -6.83 -19.38
CA ILE A 150 -9.04 -7.02 -19.57
C ILE A 150 -8.23 -5.88 -18.93
N GLY A 151 -8.65 -4.63 -19.15
CA GLY A 151 -8.01 -3.44 -18.55
C GLY A 151 -8.04 -3.48 -17.03
N TYR A 152 -9.15 -3.93 -16.43
CA TYR A 152 -9.31 -4.06 -14.99
C TYR A 152 -8.42 -5.16 -14.41
N ILE A 153 -8.34 -6.33 -15.06
CA ILE A 153 -7.40 -7.39 -14.65
C ILE A 153 -5.96 -6.88 -14.73
N TRP A 154 -5.60 -6.17 -15.77
CA TRP A 154 -4.26 -5.61 -15.93
C TRP A 154 -3.96 -4.58 -14.82
N LEU A 155 -4.93 -3.72 -14.47
CA LEU A 155 -4.82 -2.77 -13.37
C LEU A 155 -4.57 -3.48 -12.03
N ILE A 156 -5.33 -4.55 -11.74
CA ILE A 156 -5.13 -5.35 -10.53
C ILE A 156 -3.71 -5.95 -10.50
N VAL A 157 -3.29 -6.61 -11.58
CA VAL A 157 -1.97 -7.25 -11.64
C VAL A 157 -0.83 -6.24 -11.46
N ARG A 158 -0.96 -5.04 -12.04
CA ARG A 158 0.02 -3.96 -11.87
C ARG A 158 -0.05 -3.37 -10.46
N GLY A 159 -1.25 -3.17 -9.92
CA GLY A 159 -1.45 -2.68 -8.54
C GLY A 159 -0.82 -3.59 -7.49
N LEU A 160 -0.98 -4.91 -7.64
CA LEU A 160 -0.35 -5.90 -6.76
C LEU A 160 1.18 -5.77 -6.71
N LEU A 161 1.82 -5.34 -7.79
CA LEU A 161 3.28 -5.12 -7.79
C LEU A 161 3.71 -3.92 -6.94
N CYS A 162 2.83 -2.94 -6.78
CA CYS A 162 3.12 -1.70 -6.06
C CYS A 162 2.68 -1.72 -4.60
N VAL A 163 2.04 -2.80 -4.13
CA VAL A 163 1.46 -2.91 -2.77
C VAL A 163 2.49 -2.65 -1.66
N LEU A 164 3.74 -3.09 -1.84
CA LEU A 164 4.78 -2.95 -0.83
C LEU A 164 5.49 -1.59 -0.87
N SER A 165 5.21 -0.74 -1.86
CA SER A 165 5.94 0.53 -2.05
C SER A 165 5.88 1.43 -0.82
N THR A 166 4.71 1.56 -0.18
CA THR A 166 4.54 2.40 1.01
C THR A 166 5.33 1.85 2.21
N TYR A 167 5.35 0.52 2.41
CA TYR A 167 6.15 -0.12 3.46
C TYR A 167 7.65 0.12 3.26
N ILE A 168 8.13 -0.03 2.03
CA ILE A 168 9.54 0.21 1.68
C ILE A 168 9.89 1.68 1.88
N ALA A 169 8.99 2.61 1.51
CA ALA A 169 9.20 4.04 1.67
C ALA A 169 9.33 4.45 3.15
N ILE A 170 8.55 3.81 4.04
CA ILE A 170 8.59 4.05 5.48
C ILE A 170 9.92 3.56 6.07
N ASP A 171 10.37 2.37 5.67
CA ASP A 171 11.60 1.76 6.19
C ASP A 171 12.88 2.40 5.62
N ASN A 172 12.79 3.02 4.46
CA ASN A 172 13.95 3.62 3.78
C ASN A 172 13.65 5.08 3.40
N PRO A 173 13.64 6.01 4.37
CA PRO A 173 13.27 7.40 4.13
C PRO A 173 14.22 8.14 3.16
N GLN A 174 15.45 7.66 3.00
CA GLN A 174 16.44 8.24 2.08
C GLN A 174 16.33 7.71 0.64
N MET A 175 15.61 6.61 0.42
CA MET A 175 15.42 6.02 -0.90
C MET A 175 14.51 6.88 -1.77
N SER A 176 14.84 7.04 -3.06
CA SER A 176 13.98 7.78 -3.99
C SER A 176 12.61 7.08 -4.16
N ALA A 177 11.56 7.86 -4.45
CA ALA A 177 10.23 7.30 -4.69
C ALA A 177 10.22 6.33 -5.89
N LYS A 178 11.09 6.55 -6.89
CA LYS A 178 11.26 5.66 -8.03
C LYS A 178 11.82 4.31 -7.59
N ASP A 179 12.94 4.31 -6.87
CA ASP A 179 13.62 3.08 -6.44
C ASP A 179 12.78 2.28 -5.46
N THR A 180 12.03 2.98 -4.59
CA THR A 180 11.05 2.39 -3.68
C THR A 180 9.99 1.58 -4.43
N VAL A 181 9.41 2.13 -5.49
CA VAL A 181 8.38 1.44 -6.30
C VAL A 181 9.02 0.33 -7.14
N ASP A 182 10.22 0.53 -7.67
CA ASP A 182 10.93 -0.49 -8.44
C ASP A 182 11.32 -1.69 -7.57
N LEU A 183 11.74 -1.45 -6.32
CA LEU A 183 12.01 -2.50 -5.34
C LEU A 183 10.73 -3.26 -4.98
N SER A 184 9.58 -2.58 -4.79
CA SER A 184 8.30 -3.24 -4.57
C SER A 184 7.97 -4.20 -5.72
N VAL A 185 8.14 -3.75 -6.98
CA VAL A 185 7.90 -4.58 -8.16
C VAL A 185 8.81 -5.81 -8.17
N LYS A 186 10.10 -5.65 -7.82
CA LYS A 186 11.06 -6.77 -7.73
C LYS A 186 10.63 -7.78 -6.65
N LEU A 187 10.29 -7.31 -5.45
CA LEU A 187 9.87 -8.16 -4.32
C LEU A 187 8.57 -8.92 -4.61
N MET A 188 7.62 -8.29 -5.31
CA MET A 188 6.33 -8.89 -5.62
C MET A 188 6.38 -9.84 -6.83
N LYS A 189 7.43 -9.79 -7.69
CA LYS A 189 7.64 -10.81 -8.71
C LYS A 189 7.82 -12.18 -8.05
N GLY A 190 6.98 -13.16 -8.43
CA GLY A 190 6.97 -14.51 -7.87
C GLY A 190 6.22 -14.65 -6.53
N ASN A 191 5.87 -13.56 -5.84
CA ASN A 191 5.15 -13.59 -4.56
C ASN A 191 3.69 -13.11 -4.64
N ARG A 192 3.20 -12.72 -5.83
CA ARG A 192 1.82 -12.23 -6.03
C ARG A 192 0.77 -13.21 -5.54
N LEU A 193 0.91 -14.49 -5.89
CA LEU A 193 -0.02 -15.53 -5.47
C LEU A 193 -0.05 -15.69 -3.95
N LYS A 194 1.09 -15.59 -3.27
CA LYS A 194 1.15 -15.67 -1.80
C LYS A 194 0.38 -14.50 -1.16
N TYR A 195 0.50 -13.30 -1.74
CA TYR A 195 -0.27 -12.13 -1.30
C TYR A 195 -1.77 -12.36 -1.53
N ILE A 196 -2.17 -12.82 -2.72
CA ILE A 196 -3.56 -13.12 -3.04
C ILE A 196 -4.11 -14.18 -2.09
N PHE A 197 -3.41 -15.30 -1.86
CA PHE A 197 -3.84 -16.33 -0.90
C PHE A 197 -3.94 -15.80 0.53
N LEU A 198 -3.05 -14.91 0.94
CA LEU A 198 -3.16 -14.25 2.23
C LEU A 198 -4.43 -13.39 2.30
N SER A 199 -4.70 -12.57 1.27
CA SER A 199 -5.90 -11.72 1.20
C SER A 199 -7.18 -12.56 1.16
N LEU A 200 -7.23 -13.61 0.33
CA LEU A 200 -8.36 -14.54 0.25
C LEU A 200 -8.63 -15.24 1.59
N SER A 201 -7.59 -15.47 2.40
CA SER A 201 -7.75 -16.11 3.70
C SER A 201 -8.51 -15.26 4.73
N PHE A 202 -8.75 -13.98 4.43
CA PHE A 202 -9.57 -13.08 5.25
C PHE A 202 -11.03 -12.99 4.80
N ILE A 203 -11.40 -13.56 3.64
CA ILE A 203 -12.75 -13.46 3.09
C ILE A 203 -13.80 -14.00 4.09
N GLY A 204 -13.54 -15.15 4.72
CA GLY A 204 -14.46 -15.68 5.73
C GLY A 204 -14.70 -14.71 6.90
N TRP A 205 -13.67 -14.04 7.36
CA TRP A 205 -13.77 -13.01 8.39
C TRP A 205 -14.46 -11.73 7.90
N MET A 206 -14.30 -11.37 6.62
CA MET A 206 -15.01 -10.26 6.00
C MET A 206 -16.52 -10.54 5.94
N ILE A 207 -16.92 -11.75 5.53
CA ILE A 207 -18.33 -12.17 5.50
C ILE A 207 -18.91 -12.11 6.93
N LEU A 208 -18.19 -12.63 7.92
CA LEU A 208 -18.62 -12.57 9.32
C LEU A 208 -18.74 -11.11 9.80
N SER A 209 -17.84 -10.23 9.40
CA SER A 209 -17.88 -8.80 9.74
C SER A 209 -19.12 -8.11 9.13
N ILE A 210 -19.52 -8.48 7.92
CA ILE A 210 -20.73 -7.97 7.27
C ILE A 210 -21.98 -8.48 8.03
N LEU A 211 -22.01 -9.75 8.42
CA LEU A 211 -23.13 -10.34 9.19
C LEU A 211 -23.32 -9.68 10.56
N THR A 212 -22.23 -9.15 11.15
CA THR A 212 -22.30 -8.37 12.40
C THR A 212 -22.59 -6.89 12.17
N LEU A 213 -23.25 -6.52 11.07
CA LEU A 213 -23.56 -5.13 10.69
C LEU A 213 -22.32 -4.21 10.66
N GLY A 214 -21.16 -4.78 10.36
CA GLY A 214 -19.91 -4.04 10.24
C GLY A 214 -19.07 -3.93 11.52
N ILE A 215 -19.58 -4.32 12.68
CA ILE A 215 -18.85 -4.26 13.97
C ILE A 215 -17.56 -5.10 13.90
N GLY A 216 -17.59 -6.25 13.21
CA GLY A 216 -16.43 -7.11 13.02
C GLY A 216 -15.25 -6.43 12.31
N PHE A 217 -15.48 -5.40 11.51
CA PHE A 217 -14.41 -4.67 10.81
C PHE A 217 -13.50 -3.89 11.78
N ILE A 218 -13.98 -3.48 12.95
CA ILE A 218 -13.17 -2.80 13.98
C ILE A 218 -11.98 -3.67 14.39
N PHE A 219 -12.18 -4.98 14.46
CA PHE A 219 -11.14 -5.96 14.80
C PHE A 219 -10.41 -6.50 13.56
N LEU A 220 -11.13 -6.64 12.46
CA LEU A 220 -10.57 -7.24 11.24
C LEU A 220 -9.55 -6.33 10.56
N PHE A 221 -9.79 -5.01 10.46
CA PHE A 221 -8.87 -4.09 9.80
C PHE A 221 -7.48 -4.02 10.45
N PRO A 222 -7.33 -3.82 11.77
CA PRO A 222 -6.01 -3.86 12.39
C PRO A 222 -5.34 -5.23 12.22
N TYR A 223 -6.10 -6.33 12.31
CA TYR A 223 -5.56 -7.67 12.10
C TYR A 223 -5.02 -7.87 10.68
N MET A 224 -5.75 -7.45 9.66
CA MET A 224 -5.29 -7.51 8.27
C MET A 224 -4.06 -6.63 8.05
N SER A 225 -4.05 -5.41 8.58
CA SER A 225 -2.95 -4.47 8.43
C SER A 225 -1.65 -4.99 9.05
N VAL A 226 -1.73 -5.59 10.24
CA VAL A 226 -0.58 -6.22 10.91
C VAL A 226 -0.12 -7.47 10.13
N ALA A 227 -1.04 -8.29 9.61
CA ALA A 227 -0.68 -9.43 8.78
C ALA A 227 0.06 -9.01 7.49
N MET A 228 -0.37 -7.91 6.85
CA MET A 228 0.31 -7.34 5.68
C MET A 228 1.70 -6.79 6.03
N ALA A 229 1.86 -6.19 7.20
CA ALA A 229 3.17 -5.77 7.70
C ALA A 229 4.12 -6.96 7.89
N PHE A 230 3.64 -8.09 8.44
CA PHE A 230 4.44 -9.32 8.53
C PHE A 230 4.78 -9.91 7.15
N PHE A 231 3.84 -9.88 6.21
CA PHE A 231 4.10 -10.30 4.84
C PHE A 231 5.25 -9.50 4.21
N TYR A 232 5.20 -8.17 4.35
CA TYR A 232 6.27 -7.28 3.89
C TYR A 232 7.62 -7.61 4.53
N GLU A 233 7.70 -7.68 5.86
CA GLU A 233 8.96 -7.94 6.58
C GLU A 233 9.57 -9.30 6.22
N ASN A 234 8.74 -10.32 6.01
CA ASN A 234 9.20 -11.62 5.54
C ASN A 234 9.82 -11.57 4.14
N LEU A 235 9.30 -10.73 3.25
CA LEU A 235 9.89 -10.56 1.93
C LEU A 235 11.16 -9.70 1.99
N ALA A 236 11.16 -8.64 2.79
CA ALA A 236 12.32 -7.78 3.00
C ALA A 236 13.47 -8.53 3.70
N GLY A 237 13.17 -9.38 4.69
CA GLY A 237 14.15 -10.23 5.37
C GLY A 237 14.84 -11.22 4.44
N LYS A 238 14.13 -11.79 3.47
CA LYS A 238 14.71 -12.68 2.45
C LYS A 238 15.68 -11.97 1.50
N VAL A 239 15.47 -10.69 1.23
CA VAL A 239 16.40 -9.89 0.42
C VAL A 239 17.68 -9.58 1.19
N LYS A 240 17.58 -9.40 2.51
CA LYS A 240 18.77 -9.21 3.37
C LYS A 240 19.62 -10.47 3.49
N SER A 241 18.99 -11.64 3.49
CA SER A 241 19.69 -12.94 3.57
C SER A 241 20.24 -13.42 2.22
N ASN A 242 19.63 -12.99 1.10
CA ASN A 242 20.10 -13.25 -0.26
C ASN A 242 20.07 -11.94 -1.06
N PRO A 243 21.15 -11.15 -1.06
CA PRO A 243 21.21 -9.92 -1.83
C PRO A 243 21.02 -10.26 -3.31
N ILE A 244 19.97 -9.67 -3.91
CA ILE A 244 19.75 -9.78 -5.35
C ILE A 244 20.90 -9.03 -6.01
N SER A 245 21.84 -9.74 -6.61
CA SER A 245 22.87 -9.17 -7.45
C SER A 245 22.19 -8.46 -8.61
N ASN A 246 22.19 -7.12 -8.59
CA ASN A 246 21.81 -6.34 -9.76
C ASN A 246 22.94 -6.44 -10.77
N GLU A 247 22.61 -6.64 -12.04
CA GLU A 247 23.57 -6.62 -13.18
C GLU A 247 24.36 -5.32 -13.31
N SER A 248 24.13 -4.33 -12.43
CA SER A 248 24.83 -3.02 -12.38
C SER A 248 25.83 -2.85 -11.22
N GLY A 249 26.25 -3.93 -10.54
CA GLY A 249 27.38 -3.88 -9.60
C GLY A 249 27.22 -3.01 -8.34
N LYS A 250 26.04 -2.46 -8.03
CA LYS A 250 25.77 -1.75 -6.77
C LYS A 250 24.99 -2.65 -5.81
N ILE A 251 25.66 -3.13 -4.77
CA ILE A 251 25.04 -3.82 -3.63
C ILE A 251 24.35 -2.74 -2.79
N GLU A 252 23.06 -2.56 -2.94
CA GLU A 252 22.27 -1.75 -2.01
C GLU A 252 21.93 -2.59 -0.76
N ILE A 253 22.78 -2.44 0.26
CA ILE A 253 22.51 -3.00 1.59
C ILE A 253 21.47 -2.08 2.26
N ILE A 254 20.26 -2.58 2.43
CA ILE A 254 19.25 -1.94 3.30
C ILE A 254 19.70 -2.17 4.76
N GLN A 255 20.53 -1.26 5.28
CA GLN A 255 20.98 -1.34 6.67
C GLN A 255 19.89 -0.82 7.62
N LYS A 256 19.62 -1.59 8.68
CA LYS A 256 18.84 -1.15 9.84
C LYS A 256 19.60 -0.01 10.55
N PRO A 257 18.96 1.07 11.02
CA PRO A 257 19.64 2.18 11.71
C PRO A 257 20.54 1.77 12.89
N GLU A 258 20.18 0.69 13.59
CA GLU A 258 20.94 0.18 14.74
C GLU A 258 22.32 -0.39 14.40
N GLN A 259 22.57 -0.80 13.14
CA GLN A 259 23.89 -1.33 12.75
C GLN A 259 24.88 -0.23 12.34
N ILE A 260 24.39 0.96 12.03
CA ILE A 260 25.27 2.10 11.68
C ILE A 260 26.02 2.60 12.92
N VAL A 261 25.36 2.64 14.08
CA VAL A 261 25.98 3.08 15.34
C VAL A 261 27.08 2.13 15.77
N ASN A 262 26.87 0.82 15.68
CA ASN A 262 27.83 -0.18 16.09
C ASN A 262 29.07 -0.25 15.15
N ASN A 263 28.88 -0.01 13.84
CA ASN A 263 29.99 0.01 12.88
C ASN A 263 30.82 1.29 12.96
N VAL A 264 30.21 2.43 13.33
CA VAL A 264 30.95 3.69 13.55
C VAL A 264 31.78 3.59 14.82
N THR A 265 31.22 3.03 15.89
CA THR A 265 31.94 2.85 17.17
C THR A 265 33.10 1.85 17.06
N SER A 266 32.92 0.74 16.32
CA SER A 266 34.01 -0.22 16.11
C SER A 266 35.12 0.30 15.22
N ASN A 267 34.83 1.13 14.19
CA ASN A 267 35.85 1.73 13.34
C ASN A 267 36.59 2.86 14.04
N GLN A 268 36.00 3.61 14.97
CA GLN A 268 36.69 4.58 15.79
C GLN A 268 37.67 3.88 16.77
N THR A 269 37.25 2.80 17.41
CA THR A 269 38.12 2.03 18.33
C THR A 269 39.33 1.43 17.62
N ILE A 270 39.18 0.98 16.36
CA ILE A 270 40.31 0.45 15.57
C ILE A 270 41.29 1.55 15.13
N ASN A 271 40.82 2.76 14.84
CA ASN A 271 41.67 3.86 14.46
C ASN A 271 42.47 4.41 15.67
N ASP A 272 41.82 4.48 16.85
CA ASP A 272 42.50 4.92 18.10
C ASP A 272 43.57 3.94 18.58
N VAL A 273 43.43 2.63 18.30
CA VAL A 273 44.44 1.62 18.61
C VAL A 273 45.63 1.67 17.64
N ASN A 274 45.43 2.08 16.38
CA ASN A 274 46.50 2.17 15.39
C ASN A 274 47.34 3.47 15.52
N GLU A 275 46.75 4.57 16.03
CA GLU A 275 47.53 5.81 16.27
C GLU A 275 48.46 5.69 17.48
N ASN A 276 48.14 4.85 18.47
CA ASN A 276 48.97 4.66 19.68
C ASN A 276 50.15 3.69 19.51
N ASN A 277 50.27 3.01 18.38
CA ASN A 277 51.34 2.02 18.12
C ASN A 277 52.44 2.47 17.15
N ASN A 278 52.59 3.77 16.88
CA ASN A 278 53.70 4.26 16.08
C ASN A 278 54.84 4.74 17.00
N PRO A 279 55.97 3.99 17.13
CA PRO A 279 57.11 4.47 17.90
C PRO A 279 57.82 5.60 17.15
N ILE A 280 57.97 6.71 17.83
CA ILE A 280 58.76 7.86 17.43
C ILE A 280 60.20 7.40 17.13
N LYS A 281 60.64 7.59 15.93
CA LYS A 281 62.04 7.70 15.56
C LYS A 281 62.30 9.05 14.89
#